data_01eb65fb320379dff32e1eb004d495c1
#
_entry.id   01eb65fb320379dff32e1eb004d495c1
#
_cell.length_a   1.000
_cell.length_b   1.000
_cell.length_c   1.000
_cell.angle_alpha   90.00
_cell.angle_beta   90.00
_cell.angle_gamma   90.00
#
_symmetry.space_group_name_H-M   'P 1'
#
loop_
_entity.id
_entity.type
_entity.pdbx_description
1 polymer ?
#
loop_
_entity_poly.entity_id
_entity_poly.type
_entity_poly.pdbx_seq_one_letter_code
_entity_poly.pdbx_strand_id
1 'polypeptide(L)'
;LDGNFEIDGKTYFWSAGTQVNDARYDAELFNFVDLVHLANAVGPSFRDAATQELKCGTPDEVINGCVPFNIFGGPDLGLGAGVITQAEYDAMVNYVGYDGASVAGMDSDNYWFEVSGPLFDMPYGTAYFAFGLENRSVGYFDTPDALVSSGGSSTNYREPTKGGTSVEEMFLEINLPLLEGVTG
;
A
#
# COMPACT_ATOMS: atom_id res chain seq x y z
N LEU A 1 18.63 -16.81 -18.09
CA LEU A 1 19.57 -17.61 -18.88
C LEU A 1 18.79 -18.53 -19.82
N ASP A 2 19.26 -18.70 -21.02
CA ASP A 2 18.69 -19.62 -21.99
C ASP A 2 19.77 -20.26 -22.83
N GLY A 3 19.50 -21.38 -23.44
CA GLY A 3 20.46 -22.08 -24.24
C GLY A 3 19.88 -23.33 -24.92
N ASN A 4 20.73 -24.04 -25.59
CA ASN A 4 20.42 -25.32 -26.19
C ASN A 4 21.56 -26.33 -25.98
N PHE A 5 21.22 -27.59 -26.13
CA PHE A 5 22.19 -28.70 -26.16
C PHE A 5 21.69 -29.79 -27.12
N GLU A 6 22.59 -30.64 -27.56
CA GLU A 6 22.28 -31.75 -28.47
C GLU A 6 22.47 -33.10 -27.80
N ILE A 7 21.52 -33.99 -28.00
CA ILE A 7 21.61 -35.39 -27.62
C ILE A 7 21.15 -36.24 -28.84
N ASP A 8 21.98 -37.14 -29.28
CA ASP A 8 21.73 -38.05 -30.42
C ASP A 8 21.27 -37.31 -31.69
N GLY A 9 21.88 -36.12 -31.96
CA GLY A 9 21.56 -35.29 -33.11
C GLY A 9 20.24 -34.52 -33.02
N LYS A 10 19.60 -34.53 -31.86
CA LYS A 10 18.38 -33.77 -31.55
C LYS A 10 18.72 -32.60 -30.67
N THR A 11 18.21 -31.41 -31.01
CA THR A 11 18.41 -30.16 -30.26
C THR A 11 17.32 -29.96 -29.23
N TYR A 12 17.72 -29.70 -28.01
CA TYR A 12 16.88 -29.33 -26.87
C TYR A 12 17.12 -27.92 -26.47
N PHE A 13 16.08 -27.20 -26.07
CA PHE A 13 16.13 -25.82 -25.61
C PHE A 13 15.81 -25.77 -24.13
N TRP A 14 16.45 -24.89 -23.41
CA TRP A 14 16.18 -24.65 -22.00
C TRP A 14 16.21 -23.16 -21.67
N SER A 15 15.42 -22.77 -20.69
CA SER A 15 15.51 -21.47 -20.05
C SER A 15 15.44 -21.62 -18.53
N ALA A 16 16.12 -20.76 -17.82
CA ALA A 16 16.08 -20.69 -16.37
C ALA A 16 16.32 -19.25 -15.91
N GLY A 17 15.64 -18.85 -14.89
CA GLY A 17 15.82 -17.51 -14.37
C GLY A 17 15.35 -17.33 -12.96
N THR A 18 15.67 -16.16 -12.45
CA THR A 18 15.18 -15.64 -11.18
C THR A 18 14.84 -14.17 -11.36
N GLN A 19 13.78 -13.77 -10.71
CA GLN A 19 13.39 -12.37 -10.57
C GLN A 19 13.12 -12.11 -9.10
N VAL A 20 13.82 -11.11 -8.55
CA VAL A 20 13.64 -10.66 -7.17
C VAL A 20 13.26 -9.19 -7.21
N ASN A 21 12.15 -8.84 -6.57
CA ASN A 21 11.71 -7.47 -6.45
C ASN A 21 11.47 -7.16 -4.97
N ASP A 22 11.90 -5.98 -4.57
CA ASP A 22 11.60 -5.38 -3.29
C ASP A 22 11.13 -3.95 -3.55
N ALA A 23 9.96 -3.61 -3.07
CA ALA A 23 9.38 -2.29 -3.22
C ALA A 23 8.94 -1.77 -1.85
N ARG A 24 9.38 -0.57 -1.51
CA ARG A 24 8.97 0.14 -0.31
C ARG A 24 8.37 1.48 -0.69
N TYR A 25 7.29 1.81 -0.04
CA TYR A 25 6.57 3.06 -0.17
C TYR A 25 6.46 3.72 1.21
N ASP A 26 7.08 4.88 1.36
CA ASP A 26 6.97 5.74 2.53
C ASP A 26 6.07 6.91 2.16
N ALA A 27 4.94 7.06 2.85
CA ALA A 27 3.96 8.10 2.61
C ALA A 27 3.94 9.07 3.78
N GLU A 28 4.10 10.36 3.49
CA GLU A 28 3.84 11.43 4.44
C GLU A 28 2.43 11.97 4.23
N LEU A 29 1.73 12.17 5.33
CA LEU A 29 0.36 12.67 5.39
C LEU A 29 0.39 14.06 5.97
N PHE A 30 -0.08 15.06 5.23
CA PHE A 30 -0.07 16.46 5.66
C PHE A 30 -1.49 17.00 5.79
N ASN A 31 -1.69 17.88 6.77
CA ASN A 31 -2.93 18.63 6.97
C ASN A 31 -4.18 17.75 7.19
N PHE A 32 -4.01 16.57 7.80
CA PHE A 32 -5.13 15.80 8.29
C PHE A 32 -5.60 16.33 9.65
N VAL A 33 -6.79 15.96 10.05
CA VAL A 33 -7.37 16.42 11.31
C VAL A 33 -7.34 15.29 12.33
N ASP A 34 -6.81 15.58 13.52
CA ASP A 34 -6.97 14.77 14.72
C ASP A 34 -8.39 14.98 15.26
N LEU A 35 -9.21 13.92 15.17
CA LEU A 35 -10.62 13.98 15.54
C LEU A 35 -10.83 14.15 17.05
N VAL A 36 -9.89 13.71 17.89
CA VAL A 36 -9.94 13.92 19.34
C VAL A 36 -9.66 15.38 19.67
N HIS A 37 -8.63 15.96 19.07
CA HIS A 37 -8.33 17.38 19.21
C HIS A 37 -9.47 18.25 18.66
N LEU A 38 -10.03 17.87 17.50
CA LEU A 38 -11.18 18.59 16.95
C LEU A 38 -12.38 18.53 17.90
N ALA A 39 -12.73 17.34 18.42
CA ALA A 39 -13.84 17.20 19.35
C ALA A 39 -13.66 18.05 20.61
N ASN A 40 -12.45 18.12 21.16
CA ASN A 40 -12.11 18.99 22.28
C ASN A 40 -12.24 20.47 21.91
N ALA A 41 -11.75 20.86 20.73
CA ALA A 41 -11.69 22.24 20.26
C ALA A 41 -13.07 22.86 19.93
N VAL A 42 -14.00 22.02 19.39
CA VAL A 42 -15.39 22.45 19.08
C VAL A 42 -16.37 22.16 20.23
N GLY A 43 -15.89 21.54 21.30
CA GLY A 43 -16.64 21.23 22.49
C GLY A 43 -16.95 22.48 23.36
N PRO A 44 -17.39 22.28 24.59
CA PRO A 44 -17.63 23.39 25.52
C PRO A 44 -16.37 24.26 25.65
N SER A 45 -16.59 25.57 25.67
CA SER A 45 -15.52 26.54 25.90
C SER A 45 -16.04 27.69 26.77
N PHE A 46 -15.13 28.30 27.53
CA PHE A 46 -15.43 29.40 28.41
C PHE A 46 -14.34 30.47 28.34
N ARG A 47 -14.67 31.68 28.78
CA ARG A 47 -13.70 32.77 28.96
C ARG A 47 -13.23 32.78 30.40
N ASP A 48 -11.94 32.59 30.57
CA ASP A 48 -11.31 32.67 31.92
C ASP A 48 -11.50 34.09 32.48
N ALA A 49 -12.05 34.18 33.72
CA ALA A 49 -12.37 35.48 34.32
C ALA A 49 -11.14 36.31 34.66
N ALA A 50 -9.98 35.68 34.92
CA ALA A 50 -8.76 36.34 35.33
C ALA A 50 -7.90 36.76 34.11
N THR A 51 -7.77 35.91 33.11
CA THR A 51 -6.89 36.12 31.93
C THR A 51 -7.64 36.64 30.72
N GLN A 52 -8.98 36.52 30.68
CA GLN A 52 -9.84 36.79 29.52
C GLN A 52 -9.56 35.90 28.30
N GLU A 53 -8.79 34.85 28.46
CA GLU A 53 -8.48 33.88 27.42
C GLU A 53 -9.68 32.91 27.22
N LEU A 54 -9.87 32.45 25.99
CA LEU A 54 -10.79 31.35 25.68
C LEU A 54 -10.10 30.03 25.99
N LYS A 55 -10.76 29.16 26.75
CA LYS A 55 -10.29 27.83 27.12
C LYS A 55 -11.34 26.78 26.79
N CYS A 56 -10.88 25.59 26.36
CA CYS A 56 -11.75 24.45 26.17
C CYS A 56 -12.17 23.82 27.50
N GLY A 57 -13.35 23.23 27.55
CA GLY A 57 -13.92 22.61 28.72
C GLY A 57 -14.82 23.58 29.51
N THR A 58 -14.85 23.39 30.81
CA THR A 58 -15.63 24.19 31.76
C THR A 58 -14.68 24.80 32.79
N PRO A 59 -15.12 25.81 33.58
CA PRO A 59 -14.30 26.35 34.66
C PRO A 59 -13.81 25.31 35.69
N ASP A 60 -14.60 24.24 35.88
CA ASP A 60 -14.29 23.17 36.82
C ASP A 60 -13.44 22.06 36.17
N GLU A 61 -13.46 21.95 34.85
CA GLU A 61 -12.75 20.91 34.07
C GLU A 61 -12.15 21.51 32.79
N VAL A 62 -10.95 22.06 32.93
CA VAL A 62 -10.21 22.72 31.84
C VAL A 62 -9.43 21.67 31.05
N ILE A 63 -9.57 21.66 29.70
CA ILE A 63 -8.76 20.84 28.83
C ILE A 63 -7.45 21.60 28.53
N ASN A 64 -6.40 21.22 29.22
CA ASN A 64 -5.10 21.89 29.08
C ASN A 64 -4.48 21.69 27.70
N GLY A 65 -3.92 22.74 27.12
CA GLY A 65 -3.30 22.71 25.79
C GLY A 65 -4.27 22.77 24.63
N CYS A 66 -5.57 22.65 24.89
CA CYS A 66 -6.60 22.76 23.86
C CYS A 66 -6.79 24.23 23.44
N VAL A 67 -6.91 24.44 22.13
CA VAL A 67 -7.25 25.73 21.53
C VAL A 67 -8.68 25.65 21.00
N PRO A 68 -9.64 26.46 21.53
CA PRO A 68 -11.01 26.44 21.04
C PRO A 68 -11.07 26.82 19.55
N PHE A 69 -11.75 26.00 18.73
CA PHE A 69 -11.80 26.17 17.29
C PHE A 69 -13.10 26.85 16.85
N ASN A 70 -12.98 28.03 16.20
CA ASN A 70 -14.12 28.71 15.62
C ASN A 70 -14.39 28.19 14.19
N ILE A 71 -15.39 27.32 14.04
CA ILE A 71 -15.77 26.75 12.74
C ILE A 71 -16.53 27.73 11.82
N PHE A 72 -16.93 28.89 12.32
CA PHE A 72 -17.75 29.87 11.59
C PHE A 72 -16.98 31.04 11.00
N GLY A 73 -15.68 31.10 11.19
CA GLY A 73 -14.90 32.20 10.65
C GLY A 73 -13.41 32.01 10.78
N GLY A 74 -12.69 32.55 9.83
CA GLY A 74 -11.24 32.71 9.79
C GLY A 74 -10.90 34.01 9.07
N PRO A 75 -9.60 34.39 9.04
CA PRO A 75 -9.17 35.67 8.45
C PRO A 75 -9.61 35.84 6.99
N ASP A 76 -9.69 34.74 6.23
CA ASP A 76 -9.99 34.74 4.79
C ASP A 76 -11.46 34.43 4.45
N LEU A 77 -12.30 34.05 5.42
CA LEU A 77 -13.66 33.59 5.13
C LEU A 77 -14.69 34.75 5.05
N GLY A 78 -14.27 35.97 5.20
CA GLY A 78 -15.15 37.16 5.10
C GLY A 78 -16.28 37.25 6.15
N LEU A 79 -16.52 36.16 6.88
CA LEU A 79 -17.59 36.06 7.88
C LEU A 79 -17.13 36.51 9.29
N GLY A 80 -15.88 36.90 9.42
CA GLY A 80 -15.29 37.24 10.70
C GLY A 80 -14.12 38.21 10.61
N ALA A 81 -14.07 39.00 9.55
CA ALA A 81 -13.02 40.02 9.40
C ALA A 81 -12.92 40.85 10.68
N GLY A 82 -11.83 40.68 11.43
CA GLY A 82 -11.62 41.31 12.71
C GLY A 82 -12.12 40.53 13.94
N VAL A 83 -12.66 39.32 13.80
CA VAL A 83 -13.10 38.48 14.94
C VAL A 83 -11.94 37.66 15.51
N ILE A 84 -11.05 37.14 14.64
CA ILE A 84 -9.81 36.45 15.03
C ILE A 84 -8.63 36.97 14.22
N THR A 85 -7.48 36.93 14.83
CA THR A 85 -6.21 37.25 14.16
C THR A 85 -5.68 36.05 13.39
N GLN A 86 -4.74 36.28 12.47
CA GLN A 86 -4.04 35.19 11.77
C GLN A 86 -3.35 34.23 12.75
N ALA A 87 -2.72 34.77 13.80
CA ALA A 87 -2.04 33.96 14.82
C ALA A 87 -3.01 33.06 15.61
N GLU A 88 -4.21 33.55 15.93
CA GLU A 88 -5.25 32.72 16.56
C GLU A 88 -5.77 31.64 15.60
N TYR A 89 -5.96 31.96 14.33
CA TYR A 89 -6.33 30.99 13.31
C TYR A 89 -5.25 29.89 13.16
N ASP A 90 -4.00 30.27 13.04
CA ASP A 90 -2.88 29.34 12.94
C ASP A 90 -2.78 28.45 14.19
N ALA A 91 -3.01 28.99 15.38
CA ALA A 91 -3.04 28.19 16.61
C ALA A 91 -4.18 27.16 16.63
N MET A 92 -5.38 27.53 16.12
CA MET A 92 -6.51 26.61 15.99
C MET A 92 -6.19 25.48 15.01
N VAL A 93 -5.70 25.82 13.81
CA VAL A 93 -5.35 24.84 12.77
C VAL A 93 -4.23 23.92 13.24
N ASN A 94 -3.19 24.46 13.86
CA ASN A 94 -2.07 23.68 14.40
C ASN A 94 -2.48 22.73 15.53
N TYR A 95 -3.50 23.10 16.33
CA TYR A 95 -4.00 22.23 17.39
C TYR A 95 -4.77 21.03 16.85
N VAL A 96 -5.62 21.23 15.83
CA VAL A 96 -6.45 20.16 15.26
C VAL A 96 -5.76 19.41 14.11
N GLY A 97 -4.79 20.06 13.45
CA GLY A 97 -4.04 19.47 12.36
C GLY A 97 -2.98 18.49 12.85
N TYR A 98 -2.70 17.48 12.05
CA TYR A 98 -1.56 16.62 12.28
C TYR A 98 -0.93 16.19 10.96
N ASP A 99 0.36 15.90 11.04
CA ASP A 99 1.13 15.28 9.98
C ASP A 99 1.56 13.89 10.47
N GLY A 100 1.38 12.89 9.63
CA GLY A 100 1.67 11.51 9.96
C GLY A 100 2.49 10.81 8.88
N ALA A 101 2.91 9.59 9.16
CA ALA A 101 3.65 8.77 8.22
C ALA A 101 3.13 7.34 8.17
N SER A 102 3.02 6.80 6.97
CA SER A 102 2.65 5.39 6.73
C SER A 102 3.73 4.73 5.89
N VAL A 103 3.95 3.45 6.12
CA VAL A 103 4.92 2.65 5.38
C VAL A 103 4.25 1.41 4.82
N ALA A 104 4.44 1.16 3.54
CA ALA A 104 3.99 -0.08 2.90
C ALA A 104 5.12 -0.69 2.07
N GLY A 105 5.03 -1.97 1.81
CA GLY A 105 6.00 -2.64 0.97
C GLY A 105 5.48 -3.95 0.38
N MET A 106 6.18 -4.39 -0.65
CA MET A 106 5.95 -5.66 -1.30
C MET A 106 7.29 -6.25 -1.70
N ASP A 107 7.48 -7.52 -1.40
CA ASP A 107 8.58 -8.34 -1.88
C ASP A 107 8.05 -9.45 -2.78
N SER A 108 8.79 -9.82 -3.81
CA SER A 108 8.46 -10.98 -4.63
C SER A 108 9.70 -11.65 -5.19
N ASP A 109 9.70 -12.97 -5.08
CA ASP A 109 10.71 -13.86 -5.64
C ASP A 109 10.05 -14.78 -6.65
N ASN A 110 10.65 -14.92 -7.81
CA ASN A 110 10.24 -15.90 -8.84
C ASN A 110 11.47 -16.65 -9.34
N TYR A 111 11.36 -17.96 -9.39
CA TYR A 111 12.38 -18.88 -9.93
C TYR A 111 11.70 -19.79 -10.93
N TRP A 112 12.25 -19.91 -12.14
CA TRP A 112 11.70 -20.80 -13.14
C TRP A 112 12.78 -21.58 -13.87
N PHE A 113 12.38 -22.73 -14.35
CA PHE A 113 13.16 -23.57 -15.24
C PHE A 113 12.22 -24.20 -16.25
N GLU A 114 12.60 -24.15 -17.51
CA GLU A 114 11.88 -24.79 -18.61
C GLU A 114 12.85 -25.55 -19.51
N VAL A 115 12.38 -26.66 -20.07
CA VAL A 115 13.10 -27.42 -21.08
C VAL A 115 12.12 -27.99 -22.11
N SER A 116 12.49 -27.93 -23.37
CA SER A 116 11.67 -28.45 -24.46
C SER A 116 12.53 -29.08 -25.56
N GLY A 117 11.96 -30.00 -26.29
CA GLY A 117 12.65 -30.63 -27.39
C GLY A 117 11.90 -31.81 -28.00
N PRO A 118 12.52 -32.46 -29.00
CA PRO A 118 11.97 -33.63 -29.63
C PRO A 118 12.07 -34.89 -28.74
N LEU A 119 11.02 -35.71 -28.72
CA LEU A 119 11.00 -36.98 -28.01
C LEU A 119 11.39 -38.14 -28.97
N PHE A 120 10.53 -38.46 -29.89
CA PHE A 120 10.72 -39.55 -30.83
C PHE A 120 10.01 -39.24 -32.15
N ASP A 121 10.44 -39.94 -33.21
CA ASP A 121 9.84 -39.78 -34.51
C ASP A 121 8.62 -40.71 -34.68
N MET A 122 7.55 -40.15 -35.25
CA MET A 122 6.29 -40.79 -35.56
C MET A 122 6.07 -40.79 -37.07
N PRO A 123 5.12 -41.63 -37.64
CA PRO A 123 4.86 -41.65 -39.07
C PRO A 123 4.53 -40.30 -39.72
N TYR A 124 3.95 -39.38 -38.95
CA TYR A 124 3.49 -38.08 -39.45
C TYR A 124 4.29 -36.89 -38.88
N GLY A 125 5.44 -37.13 -38.28
CA GLY A 125 6.32 -36.08 -37.75
C GLY A 125 6.98 -36.48 -36.45
N THR A 126 7.69 -35.54 -35.85
CA THR A 126 8.39 -35.73 -34.57
C THR A 126 7.48 -35.32 -33.40
N ALA A 127 7.39 -36.15 -32.38
CA ALA A 127 6.75 -35.80 -31.12
C ALA A 127 7.66 -34.84 -30.33
N TYR A 128 7.08 -33.85 -29.70
CA TYR A 128 7.79 -32.89 -28.89
C TYR A 128 7.24 -32.83 -27.45
N PHE A 129 8.08 -32.38 -26.54
CA PHE A 129 7.66 -32.07 -25.17
C PHE A 129 8.10 -30.68 -24.74
N ALA A 130 7.39 -30.14 -23.77
CA ALA A 130 7.84 -29.01 -22.94
C ALA A 130 7.57 -29.35 -21.47
N PHE A 131 8.52 -29.08 -20.62
CA PHE A 131 8.44 -29.27 -19.17
C PHE A 131 8.92 -27.99 -18.48
N GLY A 132 8.19 -27.56 -17.45
CA GLY A 132 8.60 -26.41 -16.65
C GLY A 132 8.28 -26.57 -15.20
N LEU A 133 9.08 -25.87 -14.41
CA LEU A 133 8.93 -25.67 -12.97
C LEU A 133 8.97 -24.18 -12.66
N GLU A 134 8.07 -23.74 -11.80
CA GLU A 134 8.06 -22.36 -11.29
C GLU A 134 7.82 -22.37 -9.78
N ASN A 135 8.57 -21.56 -9.06
CA ASN A 135 8.32 -21.22 -7.67
C ASN A 135 8.23 -19.71 -7.56
N ARG A 136 7.08 -19.22 -7.11
CA ARG A 136 6.81 -17.81 -6.95
C ARG A 136 6.30 -17.53 -5.56
N SER A 137 6.88 -16.54 -4.87
CA SER A 137 6.41 -16.01 -3.61
C SER A 137 6.20 -14.51 -3.69
N VAL A 138 5.17 -14.02 -3.00
CA VAL A 138 4.88 -12.59 -2.86
C VAL A 138 4.52 -12.32 -1.42
N GLY A 139 5.20 -11.34 -0.83
CA GLY A 139 4.89 -10.81 0.49
C GLY A 139 4.46 -9.34 0.37
N TYR A 140 3.64 -8.87 1.30
CA TYR A 140 3.30 -7.46 1.40
C TYR A 140 3.01 -7.07 2.84
N PHE A 141 3.22 -5.79 3.14
CA PHE A 141 2.81 -5.18 4.40
C PHE A 141 2.33 -3.74 4.17
N ASP A 142 1.41 -3.29 5.02
CA ASP A 142 0.98 -1.89 5.17
C ASP A 142 0.96 -1.56 6.68
N THR A 143 1.68 -0.52 7.05
CA THR A 143 1.74 -0.02 8.42
C THR A 143 1.29 1.45 8.39
N PRO A 144 0.00 1.70 8.59
CA PRO A 144 -0.54 3.05 8.66
C PRO A 144 0.01 3.82 9.86
N ASP A 145 -0.08 5.15 9.80
CA ASP A 145 0.16 6.02 10.95
C ASP A 145 -0.69 5.60 12.16
N ALA A 146 -0.16 5.84 13.37
CA ALA A 146 -0.82 5.43 14.60
C ALA A 146 -2.20 6.08 14.80
N LEU A 147 -2.36 7.36 14.41
CA LEU A 147 -3.64 8.04 14.51
C LEU A 147 -4.66 7.50 13.50
N VAL A 148 -4.19 7.11 12.29
CA VAL A 148 -5.01 6.43 11.28
C VAL A 148 -5.48 5.08 11.80
N SER A 149 -4.58 4.29 12.37
CA SER A 149 -4.88 2.94 12.87
C SER A 149 -5.66 2.91 14.18
N SER A 150 -5.74 4.02 14.89
CA SER A 150 -6.64 4.17 16.05
C SER A 150 -8.04 4.67 15.67
N GLY A 151 -8.26 5.10 14.42
CA GLY A 151 -9.50 5.76 13.99
C GLY A 151 -9.62 7.21 14.43
N GLY A 152 -8.54 7.81 14.95
CA GLY A 152 -8.50 9.20 15.41
C GLY A 152 -8.24 10.23 14.31
N SER A 153 -8.00 9.80 13.09
CA SER A 153 -7.73 10.67 11.96
C SER A 153 -8.95 10.96 11.10
N SER A 154 -8.98 12.11 10.45
CA SER A 154 -10.00 12.44 9.43
C SER A 154 -9.89 11.63 8.12
N THR A 155 -8.85 10.83 7.96
CA THR A 155 -8.73 9.90 6.83
C THR A 155 -9.40 8.56 7.14
N ASN A 156 -9.49 7.69 6.14
CA ASN A 156 -10.07 6.36 6.30
C ASN A 156 -9.26 5.53 7.31
N TYR A 157 -9.98 4.89 8.24
CA TYR A 157 -9.40 3.90 9.15
C TYR A 157 -8.71 2.76 8.37
N ARG A 158 -7.51 2.39 8.80
CA ARG A 158 -6.75 1.26 8.26
C ARG A 158 -5.99 0.58 9.40
N GLU A 159 -6.05 -0.74 9.44
CA GLU A 159 -5.22 -1.52 10.35
C GLU A 159 -3.88 -1.90 9.72
N PRO A 160 -2.82 -2.06 10.52
CA PRO A 160 -1.61 -2.69 10.05
C PRO A 160 -1.92 -4.06 9.46
N THR A 161 -1.52 -4.27 8.22
CA THR A 161 -1.83 -5.46 7.45
C THR A 161 -0.55 -6.06 6.89
N LYS A 162 -0.44 -7.37 6.92
CA LYS A 162 0.62 -8.11 6.24
C LYS A 162 0.09 -9.44 5.73
N GLY A 163 0.65 -9.89 4.64
CA GLY A 163 0.27 -11.18 4.08
C GLY A 163 1.24 -11.60 3.00
N GLY A 164 1.03 -12.79 2.48
CA GLY A 164 1.82 -13.32 1.38
C GLY A 164 1.20 -14.59 0.82
N THR A 165 1.69 -14.97 -0.33
CA THR A 165 1.34 -16.23 -0.99
C THR A 165 2.59 -16.84 -1.59
N SER A 166 2.62 -18.16 -1.67
CA SER A 166 3.64 -18.92 -2.38
C SER A 166 2.96 -19.94 -3.28
N VAL A 167 3.46 -20.06 -4.50
CA VAL A 167 2.93 -20.97 -5.51
C VAL A 167 4.08 -21.77 -6.08
N GLU A 168 3.93 -23.09 -6.08
CA GLU A 168 4.82 -24.03 -6.75
C GLU A 168 4.05 -24.65 -7.89
N GLU A 169 4.55 -24.52 -9.10
CA GLU A 169 3.90 -24.97 -10.32
C GLU A 169 4.81 -25.87 -11.10
N MET A 170 4.20 -26.87 -11.74
CA MET A 170 4.87 -27.77 -12.67
C MET A 170 3.95 -28.02 -13.84
N PHE A 171 4.47 -27.96 -15.04
CA PHE A 171 3.73 -28.35 -16.23
C PHE A 171 4.50 -29.34 -17.09
N LEU A 172 3.76 -30.16 -17.81
CA LEU A 172 4.27 -31.04 -18.86
C LEU A 172 3.30 -30.97 -20.05
N GLU A 173 3.82 -30.58 -21.18
CA GLU A 173 3.11 -30.60 -22.47
C GLU A 173 3.75 -31.62 -23.38
N ILE A 174 2.93 -32.36 -24.11
CA ILE A 174 3.37 -33.31 -25.14
C ILE A 174 2.57 -33.05 -26.42
N ASN A 175 3.28 -32.77 -27.51
CA ASN A 175 2.71 -32.62 -28.85
C ASN A 175 2.96 -33.89 -29.66
N LEU A 176 1.89 -34.52 -30.11
CA LEU A 176 1.93 -35.76 -30.91
C LEU A 176 1.31 -35.52 -32.30
N PRO A 177 2.07 -35.62 -33.41
CA PRO A 177 1.54 -35.52 -34.76
C PRO A 177 0.82 -36.85 -35.14
N LEU A 178 -0.49 -36.94 -34.87
CA LEU A 178 -1.27 -38.18 -35.08
C LEU A 178 -1.83 -38.31 -36.51
N LEU A 179 -1.98 -37.21 -37.25
CA LEU A 179 -2.57 -37.15 -38.56
C LEU A 179 -1.74 -36.33 -39.54
N GLU A 180 -1.66 -36.74 -40.80
CA GLU A 180 -1.01 -35.99 -41.87
C GLU A 180 -1.92 -34.84 -42.34
N GLY A 181 -1.38 -33.63 -42.44
CA GLY A 181 -2.01 -32.48 -43.13
C GLY A 181 -3.23 -31.88 -42.47
N VAL A 182 -3.55 -32.20 -41.20
CA VAL A 182 -4.59 -31.51 -40.42
C VAL A 182 -3.98 -30.30 -39.76
N THR A 183 -4.08 -29.14 -40.43
CA THR A 183 -3.85 -27.84 -39.81
C THR A 183 -5.11 -27.45 -39.03
N GLY A 184 -5.00 -27.36 -37.68
CA GLY A 184 -6.03 -26.84 -36.79
C GLY A 184 -6.25 -25.34 -36.93
#